data_3baf1543965875f97d650c8e597bb4fa
#
_entry.id   3baf1543965875f97d650c8e597bb4fa
#
_cell.length_a   1.000
_cell.length_b   1.000
_cell.length_c   1.000
_cell.angle_alpha   90.00
_cell.angle_beta   90.00
_cell.angle_gamma   90.00
#
_symmetry.space_group_name_H-M   'P 1'
#
loop_
_entity.id
_entity.type
_entity.pdbx_description
1 polymer ?
#
loop_
_entity_poly.entity_id
_entity_poly.type
_entity_poly.pdbx_seq_one_letter_code
_entity_poly.pdbx_strand_id
1 'polypeptide(L)'
;MKKTKTVVLAAALVGSVVLSTEASAATKISTGVSCTTKQKNKTTKVTSMGITDTYKCTTNPISKGSAAKKLVWVTLDCLNTNAEIKSTTALITQLKAAGTASASEITTAETLNSTAKDLLSVVCGKGW
;
A
#
# COMPACT_ATOMS: atom_id res chain seq x y z
N MET A 1 26.39 75.85 5.97
CA MET A 1 25.11 75.15 5.74
C MET A 1 25.38 73.68 5.49
N LYS A 2 25.26 72.89 6.48
CA LYS A 2 25.47 71.44 6.35
C LYS A 2 24.11 70.79 6.11
N LYS A 3 23.91 70.21 4.93
CA LYS A 3 22.71 69.48 4.59
C LYS A 3 22.83 68.09 5.20
N THR A 4 22.09 67.87 6.24
CA THR A 4 21.93 66.55 6.84
C THR A 4 21.07 65.72 5.90
N LYS A 5 21.69 64.70 5.26
CA LYS A 5 20.95 63.70 4.49
C LYS A 5 20.38 62.71 5.50
N THR A 6 19.10 62.79 5.70
CA THR A 6 18.35 61.74 6.44
C THR A 6 18.33 60.48 5.60
N VAL A 7 19.09 59.49 6.05
CA VAL A 7 19.00 58.14 5.49
C VAL A 7 17.78 57.54 6.10
N VAL A 8 16.73 57.44 5.29
CA VAL A 8 15.57 56.65 5.66
C VAL A 8 15.99 55.17 5.54
N LEU A 9 16.22 54.55 6.66
CA LEU A 9 16.35 53.12 6.74
C LEU A 9 14.94 52.55 6.38
N ALA A 10 14.79 52.09 5.18
CA ALA A 10 13.67 51.23 4.83
C ALA A 10 13.85 49.93 5.60
N ALA A 11 13.12 49.81 6.69
CA ALA A 11 12.95 48.53 7.35
C ALA A 11 12.32 47.57 6.35
N ALA A 12 13.14 46.72 5.78
CA ALA A 12 12.64 45.59 5.03
C ALA A 12 11.83 44.73 6.02
N LEU A 13 10.51 44.88 5.89
CA LEU A 13 9.58 43.89 6.41
C LEU A 13 9.96 42.57 5.73
N VAL A 14 10.81 41.82 6.41
CA VAL A 14 10.92 40.42 6.15
C VAL A 14 9.54 39.87 6.43
N GLY A 15 8.74 39.80 5.36
CA GLY A 15 7.52 39.07 5.39
C GLY A 15 7.88 37.66 5.82
N SER A 16 7.55 37.37 7.08
CA SER A 16 7.49 36.01 7.54
C SER A 16 6.54 35.32 6.57
N VAL A 17 7.12 34.65 5.59
CA VAL A 17 6.43 33.58 4.90
C VAL A 17 6.12 32.60 5.99
N VAL A 18 4.97 32.78 6.63
CA VAL A 18 4.33 31.71 7.36
C VAL A 18 4.11 30.69 6.25
N LEU A 19 5.10 29.80 6.08
CA LEU A 19 4.82 28.51 5.57
C LEU A 19 3.75 27.98 6.53
N SER A 20 2.49 28.25 6.19
CA SER A 20 1.41 27.41 6.60
C SER A 20 1.81 26.04 6.02
N THR A 21 2.61 25.31 6.76
CA THR A 21 2.49 23.88 6.73
C THR A 21 1.02 23.68 7.06
N GLU A 22 0.21 23.66 6.01
CA GLU A 22 -1.01 22.90 6.08
C GLU A 22 -0.54 21.59 6.63
N ALA A 23 -0.75 21.38 7.92
CA ALA A 23 -0.77 20.08 8.51
C ALA A 23 -1.98 19.43 7.82
N SER A 24 -1.78 19.06 6.58
CA SER A 24 -2.53 18.07 5.86
C SER A 24 -2.56 16.95 6.86
N ALA A 25 -3.70 16.77 7.54
CA ALA A 25 -3.87 15.72 8.53
C ALA A 25 -3.32 14.49 7.84
N ALA A 26 -2.14 14.02 8.29
CA ALA A 26 -1.38 13.01 7.57
C ALA A 26 -2.32 11.85 7.44
N THR A 27 -2.83 11.60 6.23
CA THR A 27 -3.85 10.59 5.99
C THR A 27 -3.26 9.31 6.52
N LYS A 28 -3.81 8.81 7.62
CA LYS A 28 -3.25 7.65 8.31
C LYS A 28 -3.20 6.51 7.32
N ILE A 29 -2.01 6.12 6.92
CA ILE A 29 -1.82 5.04 5.96
C ILE A 29 -2.26 3.75 6.65
N SER A 30 -3.22 3.10 6.07
CA SER A 30 -3.70 1.78 6.46
C SER A 30 -4.22 1.06 5.22
N THR A 31 -4.43 -0.23 5.33
CA THR A 31 -4.96 -1.02 4.22
C THR A 31 -6.24 -0.40 3.68
N GLY A 32 -6.28 -0.15 2.37
CA GLY A 32 -7.43 0.39 1.64
C GLY A 32 -7.58 1.89 1.58
N VAL A 33 -6.80 2.61 2.33
CA VAL A 33 -6.77 4.06 2.18
C VAL A 33 -6.25 4.41 0.80
N SER A 34 -6.96 5.31 0.09
CA SER A 34 -6.60 5.73 -1.26
C SER A 34 -5.21 6.34 -1.30
N CYS A 35 -4.47 6.04 -2.35
CA CYS A 35 -3.21 6.69 -2.66
C CYS A 35 -3.24 7.31 -4.06
N THR A 36 -2.33 8.22 -4.33
CA THR A 36 -2.30 8.97 -5.58
C THR A 36 -1.53 8.24 -6.68
N THR A 37 -1.76 8.61 -7.93
CA THR A 37 -0.98 8.10 -9.07
C THR A 37 0.52 8.40 -8.96
N LYS A 38 0.90 9.52 -8.31
CA LYS A 38 2.30 9.86 -8.02
C LYS A 38 2.94 8.92 -7.00
N GLN A 39 2.13 8.27 -6.17
CA GLN A 39 2.56 7.31 -5.15
C GLN A 39 2.52 5.86 -5.66
N LYS A 40 1.96 5.61 -6.84
CA LYS A 40 1.86 4.27 -7.44
C LYS A 40 3.20 3.54 -7.39
N ASN A 41 3.19 2.32 -6.90
CA ASN A 41 4.34 1.45 -6.69
C ASN A 41 5.35 1.91 -5.62
N LYS A 42 5.14 3.04 -4.96
CA LYS A 42 5.95 3.45 -3.82
C LYS A 42 5.57 2.64 -2.59
N THR A 43 6.56 2.40 -1.73
CA THR A 43 6.38 1.73 -0.44
C THR A 43 6.58 2.72 0.70
N THR A 44 5.92 2.46 1.81
CA THR A 44 6.09 3.21 3.06
C THR A 44 5.95 2.26 4.25
N LYS A 45 6.61 2.57 5.34
CA LYS A 45 6.51 1.83 6.59
C LYS A 45 5.65 2.61 7.59
N VAL A 46 4.77 1.90 8.26
CA VAL A 46 3.93 2.47 9.33
C VAL A 46 4.09 1.61 10.56
N THR A 47 4.48 2.24 11.66
CA THR A 47 4.58 1.56 12.96
C THR A 47 3.37 1.94 13.80
N SER A 48 2.66 0.94 14.29
CA SER A 48 1.53 1.10 15.21
C SER A 48 1.61 0.04 16.30
N MET A 49 1.51 0.46 17.55
CA MET A 49 1.60 -0.44 18.72
C MET A 49 2.85 -1.34 18.71
N GLY A 50 4.00 -0.83 18.25
CA GLY A 50 5.25 -1.58 18.17
C GLY A 50 5.36 -2.54 16.98
N ILE A 51 4.32 -2.67 16.16
CA ILE A 51 4.32 -3.47 14.93
C ILE A 51 4.58 -2.55 13.74
N THR A 52 5.53 -2.92 12.90
CA THR A 52 5.86 -2.16 11.68
C THR A 52 5.39 -2.91 10.46
N ASP A 53 4.40 -2.35 9.77
CA ASP A 53 3.91 -2.86 8.51
C ASP A 53 4.51 -2.06 7.34
N THR A 54 4.76 -2.72 6.24
CA THR A 54 5.17 -2.09 4.99
C THR A 54 4.00 -2.10 4.02
N TYR A 55 3.62 -0.94 3.55
CA TYR A 55 2.55 -0.73 2.59
C TYR A 55 3.10 -0.37 1.22
N LYS A 56 2.41 -0.80 0.17
CA LYS A 56 2.66 -0.40 -1.22
C LYS A 56 1.41 0.23 -1.81
N CYS A 57 1.56 1.35 -2.49
CA CYS A 57 0.46 1.97 -3.23
C CYS A 57 0.22 1.21 -4.53
N THR A 58 -0.84 0.44 -4.59
CA THR A 58 -1.21 -0.40 -5.73
C THR A 58 -2.71 -0.71 -5.69
N THR A 59 -3.19 -1.49 -6.63
CA THR A 59 -4.55 -2.05 -6.56
C THR A 59 -4.61 -3.19 -5.56
N ASN A 60 -5.71 -3.27 -4.79
CA ASN A 60 -5.89 -4.38 -3.85
C ASN A 60 -6.25 -5.67 -4.64
N PRO A 61 -5.49 -6.76 -4.47
CA PRO A 61 -5.67 -7.98 -5.25
C PRO A 61 -6.98 -8.72 -5.01
N ILE A 62 -7.67 -8.44 -3.89
CA ILE A 62 -8.97 -9.06 -3.57
C ILE A 62 -10.17 -8.17 -3.91
N SER A 63 -9.94 -6.92 -4.30
CA SER A 63 -11.01 -6.02 -4.70
C SER A 63 -11.65 -6.44 -6.01
N LYS A 64 -12.95 -6.21 -6.15
CA LYS A 64 -13.74 -6.56 -7.33
C LYS A 64 -14.40 -5.32 -7.94
N GLY A 65 -14.81 -5.44 -9.20
CA GLY A 65 -15.53 -4.37 -9.91
C GLY A 65 -14.72 -3.08 -10.03
N SER A 66 -15.34 -1.94 -9.78
CA SER A 66 -14.68 -0.63 -9.85
C SER A 66 -13.59 -0.43 -8.81
N ALA A 67 -13.71 -1.07 -7.64
CA ALA A 67 -12.70 -1.02 -6.59
C ALA A 67 -11.38 -1.67 -6.99
N ALA A 68 -11.41 -2.69 -7.86
CA ALA A 68 -10.21 -3.36 -8.36
C ALA A 68 -9.27 -2.45 -9.16
N LYS A 69 -9.77 -1.31 -9.63
CA LYS A 69 -9.00 -0.31 -10.40
C LYS A 69 -8.47 0.84 -9.55
N LYS A 70 -8.91 0.95 -8.29
CA LYS A 70 -8.50 2.03 -7.40
C LYS A 70 -7.12 1.78 -6.83
N LEU A 71 -6.31 2.84 -6.78
CA LEU A 71 -5.02 2.81 -6.09
C LEU A 71 -5.26 3.02 -4.59
N VAL A 72 -4.78 2.06 -3.81
CA VAL A 72 -4.89 2.05 -2.35
C VAL A 72 -3.60 1.56 -1.73
N TRP A 73 -3.39 1.87 -0.47
CA TRP A 73 -2.30 1.28 0.29
C TRP A 73 -2.64 -0.16 0.65
N VAL A 74 -1.76 -1.08 0.29
CA VAL A 74 -1.88 -2.52 0.54
C VAL A 74 -0.63 -3.00 1.25
N THR A 75 -0.76 -3.84 2.27
CA THR A 75 0.40 -4.41 2.96
C THR A 75 1.20 -5.32 2.02
N LEU A 76 2.51 -5.38 2.19
CA LEU A 76 3.34 -6.32 1.43
C LEU A 76 2.94 -7.76 1.72
N ASP A 77 2.53 -8.07 2.94
CA ASP A 77 2.06 -9.41 3.31
C ASP A 77 0.85 -9.83 2.49
N CYS A 78 -0.12 -8.94 2.28
CA CYS A 78 -1.24 -9.19 1.37
C CYS A 78 -0.76 -9.49 -0.06
N LEU A 79 0.16 -8.70 -0.58
CA LEU A 79 0.66 -8.88 -1.95
C LEU A 79 1.46 -10.17 -2.10
N ASN A 80 2.30 -10.50 -1.13
CA ASN A 80 3.10 -11.71 -1.12
C ASN A 80 2.22 -12.96 -1.01
N THR A 81 1.29 -12.97 -0.04
CA THR A 81 0.34 -14.08 0.12
C THR A 81 -0.48 -14.31 -1.15
N ASN A 82 -0.96 -13.24 -1.79
CA ASN A 82 -1.68 -13.37 -3.06
C ASN A 82 -0.79 -13.91 -4.19
N ALA A 83 0.48 -13.52 -4.25
CA ALA A 83 1.43 -14.04 -5.24
C ALA A 83 1.71 -15.54 -5.00
N GLU A 84 1.88 -15.95 -3.76
CA GLU A 84 2.08 -17.36 -3.37
C GLU A 84 0.88 -18.22 -3.73
N ILE A 85 -0.35 -17.75 -3.45
CA ILE A 85 -1.58 -18.46 -3.82
C ILE A 85 -1.66 -18.65 -5.33
N LYS A 86 -1.33 -17.62 -6.12
CA LYS A 86 -1.32 -17.73 -7.60
C LYS A 86 -0.29 -18.74 -8.08
N SER A 87 0.92 -18.70 -7.51
CA SER A 87 2.00 -19.63 -7.85
C SER A 87 1.60 -21.06 -7.50
N THR A 88 1.06 -21.29 -6.32
CA THR A 88 0.59 -22.63 -5.88
C THR A 88 -0.55 -23.11 -6.74
N THR A 89 -1.51 -22.26 -7.10
CA THR A 89 -2.61 -22.61 -8.01
C THR A 89 -2.10 -23.06 -9.38
N ALA A 90 -1.11 -22.35 -9.94
CA ALA A 90 -0.48 -22.71 -11.20
C ALA A 90 0.25 -24.04 -11.11
N LEU A 91 1.00 -24.28 -10.01
CA LEU A 91 1.69 -25.54 -9.77
C LEU A 91 0.74 -26.73 -9.66
N ILE A 92 -0.36 -26.58 -8.92
CA ILE A 92 -1.40 -27.63 -8.82
C ILE A 92 -1.96 -27.97 -10.20
N THR A 93 -2.21 -26.95 -11.03
CA THR A 93 -2.69 -27.15 -12.41
C THR A 93 -1.68 -27.93 -13.26
N GLN A 94 -0.38 -27.61 -13.12
CA GLN A 94 0.69 -28.32 -13.84
C GLN A 94 0.82 -29.77 -13.35
N LEU A 95 0.75 -30.02 -12.05
CA LEU A 95 0.82 -31.38 -11.47
C LEU A 95 -0.35 -32.24 -11.96
N LYS A 96 -1.55 -31.70 -12.03
CA LYS A 96 -2.72 -32.38 -12.60
C LYS A 96 -2.53 -32.73 -14.07
N ALA A 97 -2.02 -31.79 -14.86
CA ALA A 97 -1.78 -31.98 -16.28
C ALA A 97 -0.67 -33.00 -16.55
N ALA A 98 0.36 -33.03 -15.71
CA ALA A 98 1.48 -33.98 -15.83
C ALA A 98 1.10 -35.42 -15.43
N GLY A 99 0.07 -35.58 -14.60
CA GLY A 99 -0.36 -36.92 -14.11
C GLY A 99 0.65 -37.63 -13.22
N THR A 100 1.65 -36.90 -12.70
CA THR A 100 2.77 -37.47 -11.89
C THR A 100 2.49 -37.49 -10.39
N ALA A 101 1.55 -36.67 -9.92
CA ALA A 101 1.15 -36.63 -8.51
C ALA A 101 -0.06 -37.54 -8.25
N SER A 102 -0.10 -38.14 -7.06
CA SER A 102 -1.26 -38.93 -6.64
C SER A 102 -2.49 -38.04 -6.39
N ALA A 103 -3.68 -38.64 -6.46
CA ALA A 103 -4.92 -37.92 -6.18
C ALA A 103 -4.95 -37.33 -4.75
N SER A 104 -4.38 -38.02 -3.77
CA SER A 104 -4.31 -37.53 -2.38
C SER A 104 -3.37 -36.33 -2.22
N GLU A 105 -2.24 -36.30 -2.90
CA GLU A 105 -1.31 -35.18 -2.90
C GLU A 105 -1.95 -33.94 -3.53
N ILE A 106 -2.64 -34.11 -4.64
CA ILE A 106 -3.38 -33.01 -5.31
C ILE A 106 -4.48 -32.49 -4.40
N THR A 107 -5.27 -33.36 -3.78
CA THR A 107 -6.35 -32.95 -2.86
C THR A 107 -5.81 -32.20 -1.66
N THR A 108 -4.69 -32.66 -1.08
CA THR A 108 -4.03 -31.97 0.05
C THR A 108 -3.56 -30.58 -0.36
N ALA A 109 -2.90 -30.46 -1.52
CA ALA A 109 -2.43 -29.17 -2.05
C ALA A 109 -3.59 -28.21 -2.34
N GLU A 110 -4.70 -28.70 -2.89
CA GLU A 110 -5.90 -27.90 -3.14
C GLU A 110 -6.54 -27.41 -1.83
N THR A 111 -6.62 -28.26 -0.83
CA THR A 111 -7.14 -27.90 0.49
C THR A 111 -6.31 -26.81 1.14
N LEU A 112 -4.99 -26.94 1.14
CA LEU A 112 -4.08 -25.93 1.67
C LEU A 112 -4.18 -24.61 0.91
N ASN A 113 -4.27 -24.68 -0.41
CA ASN A 113 -4.42 -23.48 -1.24
C ASN A 113 -5.77 -22.79 -1.03
N SER A 114 -6.85 -23.56 -0.79
CA SER A 114 -8.16 -23.02 -0.41
C SER A 114 -8.10 -22.31 0.93
N THR A 115 -7.50 -22.93 1.94
CA THR A 115 -7.32 -22.31 3.26
C THR A 115 -6.50 -21.01 3.16
N ALA A 116 -5.45 -20.99 2.34
CA ALA A 116 -4.67 -19.77 2.10
C ALA A 116 -5.51 -18.67 1.45
N LYS A 117 -6.42 -19.01 0.53
CA LYS A 117 -7.35 -18.04 -0.08
C LYS A 117 -8.32 -17.45 0.93
N ASP A 118 -8.81 -18.26 1.86
CA ASP A 118 -9.70 -17.78 2.93
C ASP A 118 -8.97 -16.82 3.88
N LEU A 119 -7.71 -17.11 4.20
CA LEU A 119 -6.86 -16.22 5.00
C LEU A 119 -6.49 -14.93 4.26
N LEU A 120 -6.48 -14.93 2.93
CA LEU A 120 -6.14 -13.75 2.13
C LEU A 120 -7.06 -12.56 2.45
N SER A 121 -8.34 -12.81 2.71
CA SER A 121 -9.29 -11.77 3.09
C SER A 121 -8.96 -11.12 4.44
N VAL A 122 -8.32 -11.88 5.34
CA VAL A 122 -7.87 -11.39 6.64
C VAL A 122 -6.61 -10.55 6.47
N VAL A 123 -5.63 -11.05 5.72
CA VAL A 123 -4.33 -10.39 5.50
C VAL A 123 -4.47 -9.13 4.65
N CYS A 124 -5.36 -9.14 3.65
CA CYS A 124 -5.61 -8.00 2.76
C CYS A 124 -6.63 -6.99 3.32
N GLY A 125 -7.21 -7.29 4.46
CA GLY A 125 -8.37 -6.55 4.98
C GLY A 125 -9.66 -7.00 4.30
N LYS A 126 -10.76 -7.00 5.06
CA LYS A 126 -12.08 -7.37 4.51
C LYS A 126 -12.40 -6.47 3.32
N GLY A 127 -12.79 -7.11 2.23
CA GLY A 127 -13.02 -6.49 0.94
C GLY A 127 -13.78 -5.17 1.00
N TRP A 128 -13.26 -4.25 0.27
CA TRP A 128 -13.74 -2.90 0.00
C TRP A 128 -14.95 -2.96 -0.92
#